data_60f4ee70343c5450e8d6e27bdbaf9301
#
_entry.id   60f4ee70343c5450e8d6e27bdbaf9301
#
_cell.length_a   1.000
_cell.length_b   1.000
_cell.length_c   1.000
_cell.angle_alpha   90.00
_cell.angle_beta   90.00
_cell.angle_gamma   90.00
#
_symmetry.space_group_name_H-M   'P 1'
#
loop_
_entity.id
_entity.type
_entity.pdbx_description
1 polymer ?
#
loop_
_entity_poly.entity_id
_entity_poly.type
_entity_poly.pdbx_seq_one_letter_code
_entity_poly.pdbx_strand_id
1 'polypeptide(L)'
;MIWVSGWKLASAVSNAGGLGLIGAGSMYPEVLRTHIQKCKNATDKPFGVNVPMLYPDIEIVMAIIIEEGVKIVFTSAGNPKKWTSFLKEKGITVVHVVSSVKFALKAQDAG
;
A
#
# COMPACT_ATOMS: atom_id res chain seq x y z
N MET A 1 -9.06 -2.65 7.33
CA MET A 1 -8.04 -3.58 7.88
C MET A 1 -7.34 -2.93 9.06
N ILE A 2 -7.90 -3.10 10.24
CA ILE A 2 -7.31 -2.55 11.47
C ILE A 2 -6.69 -3.71 12.23
N TRP A 3 -5.34 -3.75 12.30
CA TRP A 3 -4.55 -4.78 12.98
C TRP A 3 -4.85 -6.22 12.54
N VAL A 4 -5.36 -6.39 11.29
CA VAL A 4 -5.73 -7.70 10.75
C VAL A 4 -4.67 -8.23 9.79
N SER A 5 -4.10 -7.36 8.95
CA SER A 5 -3.15 -7.78 7.92
C SER A 5 -1.77 -7.17 8.17
N GLY A 6 -0.98 -7.89 8.96
CA GLY A 6 0.42 -7.59 9.17
C GLY A 6 1.32 -8.43 8.26
N TRP A 7 2.61 -8.46 8.56
CA TRP A 7 3.59 -9.13 7.71
C TRP A 7 3.40 -10.65 7.63
N LYS A 8 2.93 -11.28 8.71
CA LYS A 8 2.73 -12.74 8.72
C LYS A 8 1.67 -13.17 7.73
N LEU A 9 0.51 -12.53 7.77
CA LEU A 9 -0.57 -12.85 6.82
C LEU A 9 -0.17 -12.46 5.40
N ALA A 10 0.38 -11.26 5.21
CA ALA A 10 0.77 -10.80 3.89
C ALA A 10 1.80 -11.73 3.23
N SER A 11 2.85 -12.12 3.96
CA SER A 11 3.87 -13.01 3.42
C SER A 11 3.33 -14.41 3.16
N ALA A 12 2.45 -14.93 4.01
CA ALA A 12 1.83 -16.23 3.82
C ALA A 12 0.97 -16.26 2.54
N VAL A 13 0.17 -15.22 2.32
CA VAL A 13 -0.65 -15.10 1.10
C VAL A 13 0.22 -15.03 -0.15
N SER A 14 1.27 -14.21 -0.13
CA SER A 14 2.19 -14.07 -1.25
C SER A 14 2.93 -15.37 -1.54
N ASN A 15 3.39 -16.08 -0.52
CA ASN A 15 4.06 -17.37 -0.67
C ASN A 15 3.12 -18.44 -1.22
N ALA A 16 1.82 -18.33 -0.98
CA ALA A 16 0.81 -19.26 -1.51
C ALA A 16 0.36 -18.95 -2.95
N GLY A 17 0.92 -17.92 -3.58
CA GLY A 17 0.62 -17.54 -4.96
C GLY A 17 -0.39 -16.41 -5.12
N GLY A 18 -0.87 -15.82 -4.02
CA GLY A 18 -1.70 -14.64 -4.05
C GLY A 18 -0.89 -13.35 -3.95
N LEU A 19 -1.57 -12.23 -3.79
CA LEU A 19 -0.96 -10.95 -3.51
C LEU A 19 -1.30 -10.54 -2.07
N GLY A 20 -0.34 -10.69 -1.16
CA GLY A 20 -0.51 -10.28 0.22
C GLY A 20 -0.46 -8.77 0.36
N LEU A 21 -1.27 -8.21 1.26
CA LEU A 21 -1.31 -6.77 1.53
C LEU A 21 -1.09 -6.50 3.01
N ILE A 22 -0.19 -5.57 3.31
CA ILE A 22 -0.03 -5.03 4.66
C ILE A 22 -1.00 -3.85 4.81
N GLY A 23 -1.83 -3.87 5.84
CA GLY A 23 -2.77 -2.79 6.13
C GLY A 23 -2.12 -1.69 6.96
N ALA A 24 -1.77 -0.57 6.34
CA ALA A 24 -1.04 0.52 6.99
C ALA A 24 -1.93 1.44 7.84
N GLY A 25 -3.25 1.37 7.68
CA GLY A 25 -4.17 2.35 8.27
C GLY A 25 -4.23 2.38 9.79
N SER A 26 -3.81 1.32 10.45
CA SER A 26 -3.77 1.22 11.92
C SER A 26 -2.35 1.22 12.49
N MET A 27 -1.34 1.35 11.64
CA MET A 27 0.06 1.29 12.05
C MET A 27 0.67 2.67 12.18
N TYR A 28 1.41 2.92 13.26
CA TYR A 28 2.32 4.06 13.29
C TYR A 28 3.41 3.87 12.22
N PRO A 29 3.99 4.96 11.69
CA PRO A 29 4.94 4.85 10.57
C PRO A 29 6.09 3.87 10.81
N GLU A 30 6.72 3.90 11.96
CA GLU A 30 7.85 2.99 12.24
C GLU A 30 7.41 1.53 12.45
N VAL A 31 6.17 1.31 12.92
CA VAL A 31 5.59 -0.03 12.97
C VAL A 31 5.38 -0.57 11.56
N LEU A 32 4.89 0.27 10.66
CA LEU A 32 4.76 -0.09 9.25
C LEU A 32 6.11 -0.47 8.64
N ARG A 33 7.15 0.32 8.90
CA ARG A 33 8.52 0.02 8.44
C ARG A 33 8.96 -1.37 8.89
N THR A 34 8.74 -1.69 10.15
CA THR A 34 9.09 -3.01 10.71
C THR A 34 8.34 -4.12 10.00
N HIS A 35 7.03 -3.95 9.77
CA HIS A 35 6.23 -4.95 9.05
C HIS A 35 6.68 -5.14 7.61
N ILE A 36 7.02 -4.07 6.91
CA ILE A 36 7.56 -4.15 5.55
C ILE A 36 8.87 -4.93 5.53
N GLN A 37 9.79 -4.61 6.42
CA GLN A 37 11.09 -5.29 6.51
C GLN A 37 10.93 -6.78 6.81
N LYS A 38 10.07 -7.13 7.76
CA LYS A 38 9.79 -8.52 8.09
C LYS A 38 9.12 -9.28 6.94
N CYS A 39 8.22 -8.62 6.22
CA CYS A 39 7.59 -9.22 5.05
C CYS A 39 8.61 -9.48 3.94
N LYS A 40 9.50 -8.55 3.68
CA LYS A 40 10.59 -8.72 2.70
C LYS A 40 11.49 -9.89 3.04
N ASN A 41 11.74 -10.14 4.32
CA ASN A 41 12.54 -11.28 4.76
C ASN A 41 11.78 -12.60 4.73
N ALA A 42 10.46 -12.57 4.86
CA ALA A 42 9.61 -13.76 4.94
C ALA A 42 9.16 -14.27 3.56
N THR A 43 9.24 -13.45 2.52
CA THR A 43 8.84 -13.82 1.16
C THR A 43 9.71 -13.11 0.12
N ASP A 44 10.02 -13.81 -0.97
CA ASP A 44 10.62 -13.22 -2.17
C ASP A 44 9.54 -12.89 -3.22
N LYS A 45 8.28 -13.18 -2.93
CA LYS A 45 7.15 -12.94 -3.81
C LYS A 45 6.63 -11.50 -3.66
N PRO A 46 5.92 -10.97 -4.67
CA PRO A 46 5.33 -9.64 -4.57
C PRO A 46 4.33 -9.53 -3.42
N PHE A 47 4.37 -8.42 -2.73
CA PHE A 47 3.34 -8.01 -1.77
C PHE A 47 3.09 -6.50 -1.91
N GLY A 48 1.97 -6.04 -1.42
CA GLY A 48 1.63 -4.63 -1.45
C GLY A 48 1.34 -4.07 -0.07
N VAL A 49 1.16 -2.76 -0.02
CA VAL A 49 0.76 -2.03 1.18
C VAL A 49 -0.51 -1.25 0.86
N ASN A 50 -1.54 -1.44 1.68
CA ASN A 50 -2.77 -0.65 1.57
C ASN A 50 -2.66 0.59 2.44
N VAL A 51 -2.81 1.77 1.83
CA VAL A 51 -2.66 3.06 2.49
C VAL A 51 -3.97 3.84 2.39
N PRO A 52 -4.69 4.03 3.50
CA PRO A 52 -5.80 4.99 3.53
C PRO A 52 -5.24 6.40 3.43
N MET A 53 -5.62 7.13 2.39
CA MET A 53 -5.02 8.45 2.10
C MET A 53 -5.48 9.57 3.03
N LEU A 54 -6.48 9.32 3.87
CA LEU A 54 -6.91 10.27 4.90
C LEU A 54 -6.11 10.14 6.20
N TYR A 55 -5.13 9.24 6.24
CA TYR A 55 -4.28 9.04 7.41
C TYR A 55 -3.44 10.29 7.68
N PRO A 56 -3.36 10.77 8.95
CA PRO A 56 -2.68 12.04 9.25
C PRO A 56 -1.19 12.08 8.87
N ASP A 57 -0.50 10.94 8.99
CA ASP A 57 0.93 10.83 8.72
C ASP A 57 1.20 10.29 7.30
N ILE A 58 0.31 10.55 6.35
CA ILE A 58 0.38 9.99 5.00
C ILE A 58 1.73 10.28 4.31
N GLU A 59 2.28 11.46 4.49
CA GLU A 59 3.55 11.83 3.86
C GLU A 59 4.71 11.00 4.41
N ILE A 60 4.72 10.75 5.72
CA ILE A 60 5.73 9.90 6.36
C ILE A 60 5.57 8.46 5.90
N VAL A 61 4.33 7.97 5.83
CA VAL A 61 4.04 6.61 5.37
C VAL A 61 4.50 6.42 3.92
N MET A 62 4.22 7.37 3.04
CA MET A 62 4.66 7.29 1.64
C MET A 62 6.19 7.31 1.51
N ALA A 63 6.87 8.11 2.34
CA ALA A 63 8.33 8.12 2.36
C ALA A 63 8.90 6.77 2.77
N ILE A 64 8.33 6.13 3.79
CA ILE A 64 8.75 4.79 4.25
C ILE A 64 8.56 3.76 3.15
N ILE A 65 7.42 3.78 2.46
CA ILE A 65 7.11 2.87 1.36
C ILE A 65 8.18 2.97 0.26
N ILE A 66 8.56 4.18 -0.10
CA ILE A 66 9.59 4.42 -1.11
C ILE A 66 10.97 3.96 -0.61
N GLU A 67 11.34 4.34 0.59
CA GLU A 67 12.63 3.97 1.18
C GLU A 67 12.81 2.46 1.32
N GLU A 68 11.76 1.75 1.69
CA GLU A 68 11.80 0.30 1.85
C GLU A 68 11.63 -0.47 0.54
N GLY A 69 11.43 0.23 -0.57
CA GLY A 69 11.37 -0.40 -1.89
C GLY A 69 10.09 -1.18 -2.18
N VAL A 70 8.98 -0.83 -1.57
CA VAL A 70 7.67 -1.44 -1.87
C VAL A 70 7.29 -1.15 -3.31
N LYS A 71 6.84 -2.16 -4.04
CA LYS A 71 6.54 -2.05 -5.48
C LYS A 71 5.07 -1.89 -5.80
N ILE A 72 4.18 -2.21 -4.88
CA ILE A 72 2.73 -2.21 -5.10
C ILE A 72 2.06 -1.49 -3.93
N VAL A 73 1.27 -0.45 -4.24
CA VAL A 73 0.53 0.32 -3.24
C VAL A 73 -0.93 0.35 -3.62
N PHE A 74 -1.78 -0.04 -2.67
CA PHE A 74 -3.22 0.12 -2.77
C PHE A 74 -3.59 1.38 -2.00
N THR A 75 -4.14 2.38 -2.68
CA THR A 75 -4.63 3.61 -2.05
C THR A 75 -6.13 3.53 -1.85
N SER A 76 -6.61 4.07 -0.74
CA SER A 76 -8.03 4.06 -0.40
C SER A 76 -8.40 5.34 0.35
N ALA A 77 -9.70 5.61 0.47
CA ALA A 77 -10.25 6.67 1.31
C ALA A 77 -9.65 8.06 1.05
N GLY A 78 -9.65 8.49 -0.21
CA GLY A 78 -9.14 9.82 -0.55
C GLY A 78 -9.14 10.09 -2.04
N ASN A 79 -8.57 11.21 -2.43
CA ASN A 79 -8.51 11.61 -3.84
C ASN A 79 -7.36 10.88 -4.56
N PRO A 80 -7.65 10.07 -5.59
CA PRO A 80 -6.61 9.32 -6.30
C PRO A 80 -5.59 10.23 -7.00
N LYS A 81 -5.94 11.46 -7.30
CA LYS A 81 -5.03 12.40 -7.99
C LYS A 81 -3.89 12.88 -7.11
N LYS A 82 -4.01 12.74 -5.79
CA LYS A 82 -3.03 13.34 -4.87
C LYS A 82 -1.67 12.64 -4.89
N TRP A 83 -1.65 11.31 -4.99
CA TRP A 83 -0.42 10.54 -4.84
C TRP A 83 -0.07 9.65 -6.03
N THR A 84 -1.03 9.37 -6.93
CA THR A 84 -0.85 8.38 -7.99
C THR A 84 0.34 8.71 -8.90
N SER A 85 0.41 9.91 -9.43
CA SER A 85 1.52 10.32 -10.33
C SER A 85 2.87 10.23 -9.62
N PHE A 86 2.93 10.70 -8.39
CA PHE A 86 4.17 10.68 -7.59
C PHE A 86 4.66 9.24 -7.38
N LEU A 87 3.78 8.34 -7.00
CA LEU A 87 4.15 6.93 -6.79
C LEU A 87 4.55 6.25 -8.09
N LYS A 88 3.85 6.52 -9.20
CA LYS A 88 4.18 5.96 -10.51
C LYS A 88 5.54 6.44 -11.01
N GLU A 89 5.91 7.68 -10.76
CA GLU A 89 7.24 8.19 -11.09
C GLU A 89 8.35 7.45 -10.36
N LYS A 90 8.05 6.88 -9.21
CA LYS A 90 8.99 6.05 -8.42
C LYS A 90 8.97 4.58 -8.84
N GLY A 91 8.27 4.23 -9.90
CA GLY A 91 8.20 2.85 -10.38
C GLY A 91 7.24 1.96 -9.59
N ILE A 92 6.33 2.54 -8.81
CA ILE A 92 5.37 1.80 -7.99
C ILE A 92 4.08 1.59 -8.78
N THR A 93 3.56 0.37 -8.75
CA THR A 93 2.22 0.05 -9.26
C THR A 93 1.18 0.52 -8.27
N VAL A 94 0.25 1.34 -8.71
CA VAL A 94 -0.80 1.91 -7.85
C VAL A 94 -2.14 1.32 -8.22
N VAL A 95 -2.86 0.83 -7.20
CA VAL A 95 -4.24 0.34 -7.32
C VAL A 95 -5.09 1.17 -6.37
N HIS A 96 -6.13 1.83 -6.89
CA HIS A 96 -7.00 2.64 -6.04
C HIS A 96 -8.31 1.92 -5.75
N VAL A 97 -8.67 1.85 -4.47
CA VAL A 97 -9.95 1.26 -4.03
C VAL A 97 -11.06 2.28 -4.24
N VAL A 98 -12.11 1.89 -4.95
CA VAL A 98 -13.22 2.77 -5.30
C VAL A 98 -14.55 2.12 -4.92
N SER A 99 -15.57 2.97 -4.72
CA SER A 99 -16.91 2.53 -4.32
C SER A 99 -17.97 2.69 -5.42
N SER A 100 -17.60 3.26 -6.57
CA SER A 100 -18.55 3.50 -7.68
C SER A 100 -17.82 3.58 -9.01
N VAL A 101 -18.59 3.47 -10.10
CA VAL A 101 -18.07 3.67 -11.45
C VAL A 101 -17.52 5.09 -11.64
N LYS A 102 -18.18 6.08 -11.08
CA LYS A 102 -17.72 7.48 -11.12
C LYS A 102 -16.33 7.62 -10.51
N PHE A 103 -16.10 7.03 -9.34
CA PHE A 103 -14.79 7.07 -8.70
C PHE A 103 -13.76 6.23 -9.43
N ALA A 104 -14.17 5.12 -10.04
CA ALA A 104 -13.27 4.31 -10.86
C ALA A 104 -12.74 5.11 -12.07
N LEU A 105 -13.61 5.85 -12.75
CA LEU A 105 -13.21 6.71 -13.87
C LEU A 105 -12.26 7.82 -13.41
N LYS A 106 -12.54 8.41 -12.24
CA LYS A 106 -11.66 9.43 -11.65
C LYS A 106 -10.28 8.86 -11.31
N ALA A 107 -10.24 7.64 -10.80
CA ALA A 107 -8.97 6.96 -10.50
C ALA A 107 -8.21 6.64 -11.79
N GLN A 108 -8.90 6.18 -12.83
CA GLN A 108 -8.30 5.94 -14.14
C GLN A 108 -7.69 7.21 -14.74
N ASP A 109 -8.36 8.35 -14.63
CA ASP A 109 -7.86 9.63 -15.12
C ASP A 109 -6.63 10.12 -14.35
N ALA A 110 -6.49 9.69 -13.10
CA ALA A 110 -5.33 10.05 -12.28
C ALA A 110 -4.06 9.24 -12.64
N GLY A 111 -4.22 8.18 -13.40
CA GLY A 111 -3.13 7.29 -13.80
C GLY A 111 -3.27 5.90 -13.27
#